data_3463eecc3a90a83116b90dbb91afa862
#
_entry.id   3463eecc3a90a83116b90dbb91afa862
#
_cell.length_a   1.000
_cell.length_b   1.000
_cell.length_c   1.000
_cell.angle_alpha   90.00
_cell.angle_beta   90.00
_cell.angle_gamma   90.00
#
_symmetry.space_group_name_H-M   'P 1'
#
loop_
_entity.id
_entity.type
_entity.pdbx_description
1 polymer ?
#
loop_
_entity_poly.entity_id
_entity_poly.type
_entity_poly.pdbx_seq_one_letter_code
_entity_poly.pdbx_strand_id
1 'polypeptide(L)'
;MQTIPAKTIVTRTRSRWWFGTDYNMNLYRGCTHGCIYCDSRSSCYHNPDFDHIVVKENALTIVRDDLRRKVQRGVVATGAMSDPYNPLERKLGLTRHALELLSAYGFGVAVDTKSDLVSRDADVLSEIAAQMPALVKFSITTADPALAARLEPGAPSPERRFAAMEQLAKAGIFTGLLLMPVLP
;
A
#
# COMPACT_ATOMS: atom_id res chain seq x y z
N MET A 1 -15.19 -7.51 13.03
CA MET A 1 -13.92 -7.02 12.49
C MET A 1 -12.94 -6.98 13.66
N GLN A 2 -11.81 -7.66 13.51
CA GLN A 2 -10.79 -7.69 14.56
C GLN A 2 -9.92 -6.44 14.48
N THR A 3 -9.56 -5.86 15.63
CA THR A 3 -8.71 -4.69 15.73
C THR A 3 -7.50 -4.95 16.63
N ILE A 4 -6.45 -4.15 16.45
CA ILE A 4 -5.25 -4.16 17.28
C ILE A 4 -4.87 -2.74 17.69
N PRO A 5 -4.37 -2.52 18.93
CA PRO A 5 -3.92 -1.22 19.35
C PRO A 5 -2.67 -0.77 18.57
N ALA A 6 -2.55 0.53 18.33
CA ALA A 6 -1.38 1.16 17.76
C ALA A 6 -1.05 2.47 18.48
N LYS A 7 0.24 2.73 18.71
CA LYS A 7 0.71 4.00 19.30
C LYS A 7 1.17 5.00 18.25
N THR A 8 1.70 4.50 17.13
CA THR A 8 2.14 5.30 15.99
C THR A 8 1.95 4.48 14.72
N ILE A 9 1.68 5.15 13.61
CA ILE A 9 1.41 4.52 12.32
C ILE A 9 2.36 5.07 11.25
N VAL A 10 2.62 6.39 11.23
CA VAL A 10 3.58 7.00 10.31
C VAL A 10 4.94 7.07 10.98
N THR A 11 5.83 6.17 10.62
CA THR A 11 7.18 6.03 11.21
C THR A 11 8.26 6.40 10.21
N ARG A 12 9.39 6.96 10.67
CA ARG A 12 10.54 7.29 9.82
C ARG A 12 11.20 6.02 9.29
N THR A 13 11.57 5.99 8.01
CA THR A 13 12.36 4.89 7.44
C THR A 13 13.80 4.95 7.98
N ARG A 14 14.40 3.77 8.19
CA ARG A 14 15.80 3.69 8.64
C ARG A 14 16.78 4.04 7.55
N SER A 15 16.44 3.80 6.28
CA SER A 15 17.29 4.03 5.12
C SER A 15 16.46 4.50 3.94
N ARG A 16 16.90 5.56 3.26
CA ARG A 16 16.30 6.07 2.03
C ARG A 16 16.75 5.31 0.77
N TRP A 17 17.73 4.44 0.89
CA TRP A 17 18.24 3.64 -0.22
C TRP A 17 17.19 2.71 -0.82
N TRP A 18 16.22 2.29 -0.04
CA TRP A 18 15.12 1.45 -0.46
C TRP A 18 13.95 2.31 -0.89
N PHE A 19 13.76 2.44 -2.20
CA PHE A 19 12.67 3.20 -2.85
C PHE A 19 12.57 4.69 -2.53
N GLY A 20 13.58 5.32 -1.93
CA GLY A 20 13.64 6.77 -1.74
C GLY A 20 12.58 7.37 -0.81
N THR A 21 11.96 6.58 0.07
CA THR A 21 10.89 7.03 0.95
C THR A 21 11.40 7.49 2.31
N ASP A 22 10.75 8.49 2.90
CA ASP A 22 11.12 9.08 4.19
C ASP A 22 10.40 8.43 5.36
N TYR A 23 9.18 7.96 5.12
CA TYR A 23 8.30 7.40 6.14
C TYR A 23 7.63 6.11 5.65
N ASN A 24 7.17 5.29 6.60
CA ASN A 24 6.33 4.12 6.36
C ASN A 24 5.00 4.28 7.07
N MET A 25 3.92 3.77 6.45
CA MET A 25 2.58 3.73 7.01
C MET A 25 1.95 2.36 6.74
N ASN A 26 1.43 1.72 7.80
CA ASN A 26 0.64 0.50 7.67
C ASN A 26 -0.63 0.64 8.51
N LEU A 27 -1.80 0.69 7.86
CA LEU A 27 -3.12 0.82 8.50
C LEU A 27 -3.67 -0.53 8.93
N TYR A 28 -3.26 -1.57 8.22
CA TYR A 28 -3.66 -2.96 8.38
C TYR A 28 -2.48 -3.82 8.79
N ARG A 29 -2.78 -4.98 9.34
CA ARG A 29 -1.83 -6.08 9.57
C ARG A 29 -2.44 -7.35 8.99
N GLY A 30 -1.63 -8.13 8.28
CA GLY A 30 -2.08 -9.31 7.53
C GLY A 30 -2.53 -8.97 6.12
N CYS A 31 -2.65 -10.00 5.28
CA CYS A 31 -3.00 -9.88 3.86
C CYS A 31 -3.65 -11.16 3.35
N THR A 32 -4.73 -11.04 2.56
CA THR A 32 -5.47 -12.18 2.02
C THR A 32 -5.14 -12.52 0.58
N HIS A 33 -4.12 -11.90 -0.04
CA HIS A 33 -3.71 -12.22 -1.40
C HIS A 33 -3.18 -13.65 -1.56
N GLY A 34 -2.76 -14.28 -0.45
CA GLY A 34 -2.36 -15.69 -0.45
C GLY A 34 -1.09 -16.00 -1.23
N CYS A 35 -0.24 -15.01 -1.52
CA CYS A 35 0.98 -15.20 -2.28
C CYS A 35 1.86 -16.27 -1.63
N ILE A 36 2.18 -17.35 -2.36
CA ILE A 36 2.94 -18.48 -1.82
C ILE A 36 4.40 -18.11 -1.48
N TYR A 37 4.91 -17.05 -2.08
CA TYR A 37 6.28 -16.54 -1.90
C TYR A 37 6.36 -15.35 -0.92
N CYS A 38 5.27 -15.02 -0.21
CA CYS A 38 5.21 -13.80 0.60
C CYS A 38 6.18 -13.85 1.78
N ASP A 39 7.20 -12.99 1.76
CA ASP A 39 8.18 -12.85 2.84
C ASP A 39 7.55 -12.41 4.17
N SER A 40 6.47 -11.62 4.11
CA SER A 40 5.76 -11.16 5.31
C SER A 40 5.13 -12.27 6.16
N ARG A 41 5.10 -13.52 5.66
CA ARG A 41 4.72 -14.73 6.40
C ARG A 41 5.87 -15.30 7.23
N SER A 42 7.09 -14.81 7.01
CA SER A 42 8.26 -15.27 7.75
C SER A 42 8.08 -15.03 9.26
N SER A 43 8.60 -15.97 10.05
CA SER A 43 8.55 -15.92 11.52
C SER A 43 9.23 -14.67 12.10
N CYS A 44 10.17 -14.06 11.37
CA CYS A 44 10.85 -12.84 11.80
C CYS A 44 9.91 -11.62 11.95
N TYR A 45 8.73 -11.65 11.29
CA TYR A 45 7.73 -10.57 11.42
C TYR A 45 6.73 -10.80 12.56
N HIS A 46 6.83 -11.93 13.29
CA HIS A 46 6.00 -12.25 14.44
C HIS A 46 4.48 -12.10 14.19
N ASN A 47 4.03 -12.54 13.01
CA ASN A 47 2.62 -12.53 12.62
C ASN A 47 2.15 -13.93 12.21
N PRO A 48 1.88 -14.83 13.16
CA PRO A 48 1.51 -16.22 12.87
C PRO A 48 0.16 -16.33 12.13
N ASP A 49 -0.71 -15.34 12.27
CA ASP A 49 -2.04 -15.28 11.65
C ASP A 49 -2.06 -14.26 10.48
N PHE A 50 -1.06 -14.34 9.61
CA PHE A 50 -0.85 -13.35 8.55
C PHE A 50 -2.00 -13.31 7.53
N ASP A 51 -2.73 -14.41 7.33
CA ASP A 51 -3.84 -14.49 6.38
C ASP A 51 -5.12 -13.82 6.87
N HIS A 52 -5.21 -13.44 8.15
CA HIS A 52 -6.28 -12.66 8.71
C HIS A 52 -5.91 -11.18 8.80
N ILE A 53 -6.75 -10.36 8.16
CA ILE A 53 -6.56 -8.91 8.19
C ILE A 53 -7.14 -8.36 9.48
N VAL A 54 -6.33 -7.63 10.22
CA VAL A 54 -6.75 -6.83 11.37
C VAL A 54 -6.51 -5.36 11.12
N VAL A 55 -7.35 -4.51 11.69
CA VAL A 55 -7.31 -3.06 11.53
C VAL A 55 -6.66 -2.42 12.74
N LYS A 56 -5.80 -1.42 12.55
CA LYS A 56 -5.27 -0.64 13.66
C LYS A 56 -6.35 0.29 14.22
N GLU A 57 -6.53 0.24 15.52
CA GLU A 57 -7.52 1.06 16.25
C GLU A 57 -7.18 2.54 16.11
N ASN A 58 -8.21 3.36 15.93
CA ASN A 58 -8.06 4.82 15.80
C ASN A 58 -7.06 5.26 14.72
N ALA A 59 -6.90 4.44 13.65
CA ALA A 59 -5.83 4.60 12.66
C ALA A 59 -5.74 6.01 12.10
N LEU A 60 -6.84 6.61 11.67
CA LEU A 60 -6.85 7.94 11.05
C LEU A 60 -6.49 9.05 12.05
N THR A 61 -6.95 8.93 13.29
CA THR A 61 -6.55 9.86 14.37
C THR A 61 -5.05 9.81 14.61
N ILE A 62 -4.49 8.59 14.70
CA ILE A 62 -3.05 8.40 14.90
C ILE A 62 -2.26 8.91 13.69
N VAL A 63 -2.70 8.62 12.46
CA VAL A 63 -2.04 9.13 11.24
C VAL A 63 -2.03 10.66 11.24
N ARG A 64 -3.17 11.31 11.48
CA ARG A 64 -3.27 12.78 11.58
C ARG A 64 -2.29 13.34 12.61
N ASP A 65 -2.26 12.78 13.81
CA ASP A 65 -1.42 13.27 14.89
C ASP A 65 0.07 12.98 14.62
N ASP A 66 0.39 11.86 13.97
CA ASP A 66 1.74 11.56 13.52
C ASP A 66 2.22 12.56 12.46
N LEU A 67 1.41 12.85 11.42
CA LEU A 67 1.74 13.79 10.36
C LEU A 67 1.93 15.21 10.91
N ARG A 68 1.04 15.63 11.83
CA ARG A 68 1.12 16.95 12.48
C ARG A 68 2.42 17.15 13.24
N ARG A 69 2.97 16.10 13.84
CA ARG A 69 4.23 16.16 14.61
C ARG A 69 5.49 16.11 13.74
N LYS A 70 5.39 15.79 12.44
CA LYS A 70 6.58 15.71 11.56
C LYS A 70 7.07 17.11 11.19
N VAL A 71 8.33 17.38 11.51
CA VAL A 71 8.98 18.66 11.15
C VAL A 71 9.29 18.72 9.65
N GLN A 72 9.72 17.60 9.06
CA GLN A 72 10.03 17.52 7.64
C GLN A 72 8.92 16.82 6.89
N ARG A 73 8.50 17.40 5.77
CA ARG A 73 7.65 16.74 4.80
C ARG A 73 8.49 15.76 3.98
N GLY A 74 7.84 14.74 3.45
CA GLY A 74 8.53 13.72 2.66
C GLY A 74 7.54 12.72 2.08
N VAL A 75 8.05 11.64 1.50
CA VAL A 75 7.25 10.59 0.87
C VAL A 75 6.96 9.48 1.89
N VAL A 76 5.70 9.13 2.04
CA VAL A 76 5.21 8.06 2.90
C VAL A 76 4.98 6.79 2.08
N ALA A 77 5.72 5.72 2.40
CA ALA A 77 5.52 4.41 1.78
C ALA A 77 4.38 3.65 2.47
N THR A 78 3.61 2.89 1.70
CA THR A 78 2.64 1.92 2.21
C THR A 78 2.57 0.69 1.30
N GLY A 79 2.24 -0.48 1.84
CA GLY A 79 2.10 -1.71 1.07
C GLY A 79 3.23 -2.72 1.22
N ALA A 80 4.32 -2.37 1.91
CA ALA A 80 5.46 -3.28 2.06
C ALA A 80 5.15 -4.53 2.91
N MET A 81 4.31 -4.41 3.94
CA MET A 81 4.01 -5.51 4.87
C MET A 81 2.62 -6.13 4.68
N SER A 82 1.65 -5.33 4.29
CA SER A 82 0.29 -5.75 3.98
C SER A 82 -0.29 -4.84 2.92
N ASP A 83 -1.08 -5.40 2.02
CA ASP A 83 -1.65 -4.59 0.94
C ASP A 83 -2.63 -3.55 1.50
N PRO A 84 -2.42 -2.24 1.25
CA PRO A 84 -3.30 -1.18 1.73
C PRO A 84 -4.68 -1.22 1.06
N TYR A 85 -4.80 -1.87 -0.09
CA TYR A 85 -6.04 -2.05 -0.84
C TYR A 85 -6.59 -3.49 -0.73
N ASN A 86 -6.49 -4.06 0.47
CA ASN A 86 -7.08 -5.35 0.78
C ASN A 86 -8.63 -5.31 0.69
N PRO A 87 -9.33 -6.47 0.73
CA PRO A 87 -10.79 -6.50 0.57
C PRO A 87 -11.58 -5.66 1.58
N LEU A 88 -11.07 -5.47 2.81
CA LEU A 88 -11.77 -4.63 3.81
C LEU A 88 -11.76 -3.16 3.41
N GLU A 89 -10.78 -2.72 2.64
CA GLU A 89 -10.64 -1.34 2.20
C GLU A 89 -11.82 -0.87 1.32
N ARG A 90 -12.49 -1.79 0.61
CA ARG A 90 -13.72 -1.46 -0.15
C ARG A 90 -14.81 -0.87 0.73
N LYS A 91 -14.91 -1.36 1.98
CA LYS A 91 -15.93 -0.95 2.95
C LYS A 91 -15.43 0.15 3.87
N LEU A 92 -14.19 0.08 4.31
CA LEU A 92 -13.66 0.94 5.37
C LEU A 92 -13.12 2.26 4.84
N GLY A 93 -12.55 2.30 3.63
CA GLY A 93 -11.96 3.49 3.04
C GLY A 93 -10.77 4.08 3.80
N LEU A 94 -10.13 3.30 4.68
CA LEU A 94 -9.07 3.83 5.56
C LEU A 94 -7.87 4.32 4.78
N THR A 95 -7.47 3.61 3.71
CA THR A 95 -6.36 4.03 2.86
C THR A 95 -6.70 5.33 2.15
N ARG A 96 -7.92 5.44 1.58
CA ARG A 96 -8.40 6.68 0.98
C ARG A 96 -8.31 7.86 1.97
N HIS A 97 -8.90 7.72 3.15
CA HIS A 97 -8.87 8.79 4.15
C HIS A 97 -7.45 9.09 4.66
N ALA A 98 -6.56 8.11 4.71
CA ALA A 98 -5.15 8.37 5.01
C ALA A 98 -4.44 9.14 3.89
N LEU A 99 -4.76 8.87 2.61
CA LEU A 99 -4.27 9.66 1.47
C LEU A 99 -4.78 11.11 1.53
N GLU A 100 -6.05 11.33 1.86
CA GLU A 100 -6.61 12.66 2.08
C GLU A 100 -5.85 13.43 3.18
N LEU A 101 -5.49 12.75 4.27
CA LEU A 101 -4.63 13.34 5.31
C LEU A 101 -3.22 13.65 4.78
N LEU A 102 -2.61 12.75 3.99
CA LEU A 102 -1.30 13.02 3.38
C LEU A 102 -1.35 14.26 2.49
N SER A 103 -2.37 14.39 1.63
CA SER A 103 -2.60 15.57 0.80
C SER A 103 -2.72 16.84 1.66
N ALA A 104 -3.61 16.82 2.65
CA ALA A 104 -3.88 17.96 3.52
C ALA A 104 -2.66 18.43 4.32
N TYR A 105 -1.75 17.52 4.68
CA TYR A 105 -0.52 17.84 5.43
C TYR A 105 0.72 18.05 4.54
N GLY A 106 0.58 17.99 3.20
CA GLY A 106 1.66 18.22 2.25
C GLY A 106 2.71 17.12 2.23
N PHE A 107 2.30 15.84 2.34
CA PHE A 107 3.16 14.68 2.20
C PHE A 107 2.93 14.00 0.85
N GLY A 108 4.01 13.46 0.27
CA GLY A 108 3.97 12.55 -0.86
C GLY A 108 3.63 11.13 -0.44
N VAL A 109 3.36 10.28 -1.42
CA VAL A 109 3.03 8.87 -1.20
C VAL A 109 3.71 7.94 -2.19
N ALA A 110 4.13 6.77 -1.73
CA ALA A 110 4.56 5.64 -2.54
C ALA A 110 3.74 4.42 -2.12
N VAL A 111 2.85 3.99 -2.98
CA VAL A 111 1.95 2.84 -2.75
C VAL A 111 2.50 1.61 -3.44
N ASP A 112 2.63 0.51 -2.70
CA ASP A 112 2.90 -0.82 -3.24
C ASP A 112 1.63 -1.67 -3.10
N THR A 113 1.11 -2.20 -4.21
CA THR A 113 -0.13 -2.97 -4.18
C THR A 113 -0.21 -4.02 -5.29
N LYS A 114 -1.02 -5.06 -5.06
CA LYS A 114 -1.52 -5.98 -6.08
C LYS A 114 -2.97 -5.69 -6.46
N SER A 115 -3.61 -4.76 -5.77
CA SER A 115 -5.04 -4.50 -5.93
C SER A 115 -5.32 -3.45 -7.01
N ASP A 116 -6.27 -3.73 -7.88
CA ASP A 116 -6.82 -2.77 -8.84
C ASP A 116 -7.72 -1.71 -8.17
N LEU A 117 -8.11 -1.93 -6.91
CA LEU A 117 -8.92 -0.98 -6.13
C LEU A 117 -8.26 0.40 -5.95
N VAL A 118 -6.93 0.48 -6.06
CA VAL A 118 -6.20 1.75 -5.98
C VAL A 118 -6.68 2.79 -6.99
N SER A 119 -7.21 2.36 -8.13
CA SER A 119 -7.78 3.25 -9.17
C SER A 119 -8.97 4.07 -8.66
N ARG A 120 -9.68 3.62 -7.62
CA ARG A 120 -10.75 4.37 -6.95
C ARG A 120 -10.27 5.73 -6.43
N ASP A 121 -9.02 5.78 -6.01
CA ASP A 121 -8.44 6.93 -5.29
C ASP A 121 -7.55 7.80 -6.21
N ALA A 122 -7.74 7.70 -7.54
CA ALA A 122 -6.98 8.44 -8.53
C ALA A 122 -7.11 9.97 -8.34
N ASP A 123 -8.26 10.45 -7.89
CA ASP A 123 -8.51 11.86 -7.58
C ASP A 123 -7.58 12.37 -6.47
N VAL A 124 -7.54 11.70 -5.33
CA VAL A 124 -6.68 12.07 -4.20
C VAL A 124 -5.20 11.90 -4.54
N LEU A 125 -4.83 10.85 -5.27
CA LEU A 125 -3.46 10.64 -5.74
C LEU A 125 -3.01 11.77 -6.68
N SER A 126 -3.90 12.28 -7.54
CA SER A 126 -3.63 13.44 -8.40
C SER A 126 -3.47 14.74 -7.59
N GLU A 127 -4.27 14.94 -6.54
CA GLU A 127 -4.10 16.06 -5.61
C GLU A 127 -2.73 16.02 -4.92
N ILE A 128 -2.28 14.85 -4.47
CA ILE A 128 -0.94 14.69 -3.90
C ILE A 128 0.12 14.97 -4.97
N ALA A 129 -0.03 14.41 -6.18
CA ALA A 129 0.93 14.58 -7.27
C ALA A 129 1.14 16.03 -7.69
N ALA A 130 0.13 16.89 -7.51
CA ALA A 130 0.23 18.33 -7.76
C ALA A 130 1.16 19.08 -6.79
N GLN A 131 1.47 18.50 -5.64
CA GLN A 131 2.22 19.15 -4.56
C GLN A 131 3.52 18.39 -4.19
N MET A 132 3.47 17.08 -4.20
CA MET A 132 4.52 16.18 -3.74
C MET A 132 4.53 14.91 -4.60
N PRO A 133 5.62 14.13 -4.62
CA PRO A 133 5.65 12.88 -5.37
C PRO A 133 4.52 11.93 -4.97
N ALA A 134 3.77 11.45 -5.95
CA ALA A 134 2.80 10.36 -5.81
C ALA A 134 3.16 9.25 -6.79
N LEU A 135 3.43 8.07 -6.27
CA LEU A 135 3.87 6.89 -7.01
C LEU A 135 3.02 5.69 -6.62
N VAL A 136 2.48 4.99 -7.60
CA VAL A 136 1.80 3.71 -7.38
C VAL A 136 2.57 2.61 -8.10
N LYS A 137 3.08 1.64 -7.34
CA LYS A 137 3.81 0.49 -7.86
C LYS A 137 2.95 -0.76 -7.77
N PHE A 138 2.75 -1.42 -8.91
CA PHE A 138 2.01 -2.67 -8.97
C PHE A 138 2.96 -3.85 -8.93
N SER A 139 2.77 -4.75 -7.96
CA SER A 139 3.51 -6.02 -7.94
C SER A 139 2.87 -6.96 -8.97
N ILE A 140 3.61 -7.30 -10.02
CA ILE A 140 3.20 -8.25 -11.06
C ILE A 140 4.39 -9.17 -11.34
N THR A 141 4.31 -10.41 -10.87
CA THR A 141 5.40 -11.40 -10.99
C THR A 141 5.35 -12.16 -12.30
N THR A 142 4.18 -12.21 -12.94
CA THR A 142 3.96 -12.85 -14.23
C THR A 142 2.76 -12.22 -14.95
N ALA A 143 2.79 -12.20 -16.27
CA ALA A 143 1.65 -11.81 -17.10
C ALA A 143 0.72 -12.99 -17.43
N ASP A 144 1.14 -14.25 -17.16
CA ASP A 144 0.32 -15.44 -17.34
C ASP A 144 -0.74 -15.53 -16.24
N PRO A 145 -2.03 -15.44 -16.56
CA PRO A 145 -3.11 -15.46 -15.56
C PRO A 145 -3.25 -16.80 -14.85
N ALA A 146 -2.93 -17.92 -15.52
CA ALA A 146 -3.00 -19.24 -14.92
C ALA A 146 -1.89 -19.44 -13.88
N LEU A 147 -0.68 -18.98 -14.19
CA LEU A 147 0.43 -18.98 -13.25
C LEU A 147 0.17 -18.01 -12.09
N ALA A 148 -0.31 -16.79 -12.37
CA ALA A 148 -0.66 -15.81 -11.32
C ALA A 148 -1.68 -16.36 -10.34
N ALA A 149 -2.75 -17.02 -10.81
CA ALA A 149 -3.77 -17.63 -9.96
C ALA A 149 -3.22 -18.72 -9.03
N ARG A 150 -2.18 -19.43 -9.43
CA ARG A 150 -1.49 -20.44 -8.60
C ARG A 150 -0.55 -19.82 -7.57
N LEU A 151 0.10 -18.72 -7.92
CA LEU A 151 1.09 -18.04 -7.08
C LEU A 151 0.46 -17.06 -6.09
N GLU A 152 -0.65 -16.42 -6.50
CA GLU A 152 -1.29 -15.29 -5.81
C GLU A 152 -2.82 -15.47 -5.83
N PRO A 153 -3.37 -16.54 -5.24
CA PRO A 153 -4.77 -16.98 -5.45
C PRO A 153 -5.83 -15.96 -5.01
N GLY A 154 -5.50 -15.06 -4.08
CA GLY A 154 -6.40 -14.02 -3.60
C GLY A 154 -6.16 -12.63 -4.21
N ALA A 155 -5.22 -12.48 -5.14
CA ALA A 155 -4.94 -11.21 -5.78
C ALA A 155 -5.73 -11.06 -7.10
N PRO A 156 -6.05 -9.83 -7.54
CA PRO A 156 -6.57 -9.58 -8.88
C PRO A 156 -5.66 -10.13 -9.98
N SER A 157 -6.22 -10.48 -11.14
CA SER A 157 -5.43 -10.99 -12.25
C SER A 157 -4.42 -9.97 -12.78
N PRO A 158 -3.35 -10.39 -13.48
CA PRO A 158 -2.38 -9.47 -14.07
C PRO A 158 -3.04 -8.44 -15.00
N GLU A 159 -4.03 -8.85 -15.82
CA GLU A 159 -4.74 -7.94 -16.73
C GLU A 159 -5.45 -6.82 -15.97
N ARG A 160 -6.09 -7.12 -14.84
CA ARG A 160 -6.75 -6.10 -14.01
C ARG A 160 -5.74 -5.13 -13.40
N ARG A 161 -4.57 -5.62 -13.00
CA ARG A 161 -3.49 -4.77 -12.48
C ARG A 161 -2.91 -3.88 -13.57
N PHE A 162 -2.70 -4.39 -14.80
CA PHE A 162 -2.27 -3.59 -15.94
C PHE A 162 -3.30 -2.54 -16.33
N ALA A 163 -4.59 -2.89 -16.34
CA ALA A 163 -5.67 -1.93 -16.61
C ALA A 163 -5.70 -0.80 -15.55
N ALA A 164 -5.54 -1.14 -14.28
CA ALA A 164 -5.46 -0.15 -13.20
C ALA A 164 -4.21 0.75 -13.35
N MET A 165 -3.07 0.17 -13.70
CA MET A 165 -1.83 0.90 -13.96
C MET A 165 -2.01 1.89 -15.12
N GLU A 166 -2.62 1.45 -16.22
CA GLU A 166 -2.93 2.31 -17.37
C GLU A 166 -3.89 3.45 -17.00
N GLN A 167 -4.94 3.16 -16.23
CA GLN A 167 -5.90 4.16 -15.76
C GLN A 167 -5.22 5.25 -14.93
N LEU A 168 -4.37 4.87 -13.98
CA LEU A 168 -3.63 5.84 -13.14
C LEU A 168 -2.61 6.64 -13.96
N ALA A 169 -1.92 6.00 -14.89
CA ALA A 169 -0.98 6.69 -15.79
C ALA A 169 -1.69 7.74 -16.67
N LYS A 170 -2.88 7.41 -17.21
CA LYS A 170 -3.73 8.37 -17.93
C LYS A 170 -4.21 9.54 -17.07
N ALA A 171 -4.37 9.32 -15.77
CA ALA A 171 -4.67 10.37 -14.79
C ALA A 171 -3.45 11.21 -14.38
N GLY A 172 -2.27 10.97 -14.99
CA GLY A 172 -1.04 11.71 -14.71
C GLY A 172 -0.30 11.27 -13.45
N ILE A 173 -0.69 10.14 -12.86
CA ILE A 173 -0.03 9.57 -11.68
C ILE A 173 1.14 8.70 -12.14
N PHE A 174 2.31 8.89 -11.51
CA PHE A 174 3.46 8.05 -11.84
C PHE A 174 3.22 6.61 -11.39
N THR A 175 3.29 5.67 -12.34
CA THR A 175 3.10 4.25 -12.08
C THR A 175 4.37 3.46 -12.33
N GLY A 176 4.59 2.41 -11.54
CA GLY A 176 5.74 1.54 -11.65
C GLY A 176 5.37 0.07 -11.53
N LEU A 177 6.22 -0.78 -12.10
CA LEU A 177 6.12 -2.23 -11.98
C LEU A 177 7.13 -2.74 -10.94
N LEU A 178 6.66 -3.52 -9.98
CA LEU A 178 7.50 -4.31 -9.08
C LEU A 178 7.52 -5.76 -9.56
N LEU A 179 8.60 -6.14 -10.21
CA LEU A 179 8.88 -7.52 -10.61
C LEU A 179 9.59 -8.26 -9.47
N MET A 180 8.83 -8.54 -8.40
CA MET A 180 9.37 -9.12 -7.16
C MET A 180 8.40 -10.18 -6.60
N PRO A 181 8.89 -11.43 -6.40
CA PRO A 181 10.19 -11.96 -6.82
C PRO A 181 10.27 -12.13 -8.34
N VAL A 182 11.49 -12.19 -8.87
CA VAL A 182 11.72 -12.74 -10.20
C VAL A 182 11.68 -14.24 -10.06
N LEU A 183 10.74 -14.88 -10.73
CA LEU A 183 10.57 -16.33 -10.70
C LEU A 183 11.47 -16.97 -11.76
N PRO A 184 12.08 -18.14 -11.47
CA PRO A 184 12.91 -18.87 -12.42
C PRO A 184 12.09 -19.45 -13.56
#